data_00ef1b4013ef5d62bda2ece928402102
#
_entry.id   00ef1b4013ef5d62bda2ece928402102
#
_cell.length_a   1.000
_cell.length_b   1.000
_cell.length_c   1.000
_cell.angle_alpha   90.00
_cell.angle_beta   90.00
_cell.angle_gamma   90.00
#
_symmetry.space_group_name_H-M   'P 1'
#
loop_
_entity.id
_entity.type
_entity.pdbx_description
1 polymer ?
#
loop_
_entity_poly.entity_id
_entity_poly.type
_entity_poly.pdbx_seq_one_letter_code
_entity_poly.pdbx_strand_id
1 'polypeptide(L)'
;MEAIYWHPGMKWCIDKIYVKKPVKFTSVRRNEVKSKVSASKVLEAYNGGMKPLYLSSKEEIVQRASLLLSDVEYVIEAHFEMTEKANETDNPGKFKDIIMRRLKRGACYSMPYFGCREFPANFELCNEEEIHTAYERC
;
A
#
# COMPACT_ATOMS: atom_id res chain seq x y z
N MET A 1 2.10 -3.94 5.44
CA MET A 1 2.03 -5.25 6.13
C MET A 1 0.75 -6.00 5.74
N GLU A 2 -0.44 -5.40 5.88
CA GLU A 2 -1.73 -6.05 5.54
C GLU A 2 -1.82 -6.56 4.09
N ALA A 3 -1.19 -5.88 3.14
CA ALA A 3 -1.11 -6.34 1.75
C ALA A 3 -0.39 -7.71 1.62
N ILE A 4 0.54 -8.01 2.50
CA ILE A 4 1.26 -9.29 2.54
C ILE A 4 0.39 -10.37 3.19
N TYR A 5 -0.11 -10.09 4.38
CA TYR A 5 -1.02 -10.97 5.10
C TYR A 5 -1.94 -10.19 6.01
N TRP A 6 -3.23 -10.48 5.93
CA TRP A 6 -4.27 -9.98 6.79
C TRP A 6 -5.22 -11.10 7.21
N HIS A 7 -5.69 -11.06 8.45
CA HIS A 7 -6.72 -11.95 8.99
C HIS A 7 -7.54 -11.19 10.05
N PRO A 8 -8.87 -11.41 10.17
CA PRO A 8 -9.69 -10.74 11.19
C PRO A 8 -9.20 -10.96 12.62
N GLY A 9 -8.63 -12.16 12.88
CA GLY A 9 -8.10 -12.57 14.19
C GLY A 9 -6.76 -11.95 14.57
N MET A 10 -6.18 -11.07 13.74
CA MET A 10 -4.90 -10.42 14.03
C MET A 10 -4.88 -8.96 13.62
N LYS A 11 -4.03 -8.19 14.28
CA LYS A 11 -3.75 -6.78 13.98
C LYS A 11 -2.24 -6.57 13.93
N TRP A 12 -1.77 -5.90 12.87
CA TRP A 12 -0.38 -5.48 12.77
C TRP A 12 -0.09 -4.26 13.65
N CYS A 13 1.03 -4.32 14.36
CA CYS A 13 1.61 -3.22 15.14
C CYS A 13 3.00 -2.93 14.57
N ILE A 14 3.24 -1.69 14.18
CA ILE A 14 4.54 -1.23 13.68
C ILE A 14 5.34 -0.71 14.88
N ASP A 15 6.50 -1.30 15.11
CA ASP A 15 7.37 -0.94 16.23
C ASP A 15 8.39 0.12 15.82
N LYS A 16 9.05 -0.09 14.67
CA LYS A 16 10.06 0.84 14.15
C LYS A 16 10.09 0.84 12.63
N ILE A 17 10.52 1.96 12.08
CA ILE A 17 10.82 2.12 10.65
C ILE A 17 12.23 2.70 10.53
N TYR A 18 13.12 1.95 9.89
CA TYR A 18 14.47 2.39 9.59
C TYR A 18 14.52 2.90 8.15
N VAL A 19 15.01 4.12 7.97
CA VAL A 19 15.20 4.74 6.66
C VAL A 19 16.59 4.39 6.16
N LYS A 20 16.72 3.47 5.21
CA LYS A 20 18.00 2.96 4.73
C LYS A 20 18.72 3.93 3.77
N LYS A 21 17.97 4.72 3.01
CA LYS A 21 18.51 5.66 2.02
C LYS A 21 18.16 7.10 2.34
N PRO A 22 19.03 8.05 2.01
CA PRO A 22 18.75 9.48 2.19
C PRO A 22 17.48 9.89 1.44
N VAL A 23 16.68 10.76 2.05
CA VAL A 23 15.46 11.30 1.43
C VAL A 23 15.83 12.11 0.19
N LYS A 24 15.31 11.69 -0.97
CA LYS A 24 15.44 12.38 -2.25
C LYS A 24 14.06 12.61 -2.84
N PHE A 25 13.87 13.77 -3.44
CA PHE A 25 12.63 14.12 -4.11
C PHE A 25 12.79 14.16 -5.62
N THR A 26 11.74 13.75 -6.31
CA THR A 26 11.60 13.91 -7.75
C THR A 26 10.23 14.48 -8.08
N SER A 27 10.15 15.24 -9.16
CA SER A 27 8.88 15.79 -9.63
C SER A 27 8.43 15.04 -10.87
N VAL A 28 7.20 14.54 -10.83
CA VAL A 28 6.58 13.83 -11.96
C VAL A 28 5.34 14.59 -12.39
N ARG A 29 5.24 14.90 -13.69
CA ARG A 29 4.02 15.45 -14.29
C ARG A 29 3.23 14.33 -14.92
N ARG A 30 1.93 14.29 -14.60
CA ARG A 30 1.00 13.29 -15.13
C ARG A 30 -0.25 13.94 -15.66
N ASN A 31 -0.79 13.34 -16.71
CA ASN A 31 -2.09 13.70 -17.22
C ASN A 31 -3.15 12.96 -16.39
N GLU A 32 -4.07 13.70 -15.82
CA GLU A 32 -5.17 13.19 -15.01
C GLU A 32 -6.49 13.70 -15.56
N VAL A 33 -7.59 13.07 -15.19
CA VAL A 33 -8.93 13.57 -15.49
C VAL A 33 -9.32 14.57 -14.40
N LYS A 34 -9.75 15.78 -14.81
CA LYS A 34 -10.11 16.89 -13.92
C LYS A 34 -11.31 16.56 -13.04
N SER A 35 -12.33 15.97 -13.63
CA SER A 35 -13.60 15.72 -12.98
C SER A 35 -13.74 14.26 -12.52
N LYS A 36 -14.43 14.06 -11.40
CA LYS A 36 -14.88 12.74 -10.95
C LYS A 36 -16.22 12.42 -11.60
N VAL A 37 -16.45 11.13 -11.87
CA VAL A 37 -17.77 10.66 -12.28
C VAL A 37 -18.78 10.97 -11.16
N SER A 38 -19.87 11.65 -11.47
CA SER A 38 -20.92 11.99 -10.51
C SER A 38 -21.75 10.76 -10.14
N ALA A 39 -21.89 10.48 -8.85
CA ALA A 39 -22.71 9.37 -8.35
C ALA A 39 -24.18 9.48 -8.81
N SER A 40 -24.72 10.73 -8.88
CA SER A 40 -26.07 10.95 -9.38
C SER A 40 -26.24 10.59 -10.87
N LYS A 41 -25.23 10.91 -11.70
CA LYS A 41 -25.24 10.49 -13.12
C LYS A 41 -25.14 8.98 -13.29
N VAL A 42 -24.38 8.30 -12.42
CA VAL A 42 -24.30 6.83 -12.41
C VAL A 42 -25.64 6.22 -12.06
N LEU A 43 -26.30 6.76 -11.02
CA LEU A 43 -27.64 6.30 -10.60
C LEU A 43 -28.71 6.57 -11.66
N GLU A 44 -28.66 7.74 -12.33
CA GLU A 44 -29.57 8.05 -13.47
C GLU A 44 -29.39 7.05 -14.60
N ALA A 45 -28.15 6.73 -14.99
CA ALA A 45 -27.87 5.74 -16.02
C ALA A 45 -28.30 4.33 -15.60
N TYR A 46 -28.09 3.95 -14.35
CA TYR A 46 -28.53 2.65 -13.81
C TYR A 46 -30.06 2.50 -13.84
N ASN A 47 -30.80 3.58 -13.59
CA ASN A 47 -32.27 3.60 -13.61
C ASN A 47 -32.86 3.73 -15.04
N GLY A 48 -32.06 3.55 -16.08
CA GLY A 48 -32.52 3.56 -17.46
C GLY A 48 -32.55 4.96 -18.10
N GLY A 49 -31.81 5.92 -17.55
CA GLY A 49 -31.62 7.25 -18.16
C GLY A 49 -30.91 7.15 -19.51
N MET A 50 -31.40 7.92 -20.50
CA MET A 50 -30.85 7.89 -21.87
C MET A 50 -29.56 8.68 -22.06
N LYS A 51 -29.06 9.40 -21.05
CA LYS A 51 -27.84 10.20 -21.15
C LYS A 51 -26.59 9.30 -21.08
N PRO A 52 -25.65 9.47 -22.02
CA PRO A 52 -24.43 8.67 -22.02
C PRO A 52 -23.58 8.99 -20.79
N LEU A 53 -23.09 7.93 -20.13
CA LEU A 53 -22.22 8.01 -18.95
C LEU A 53 -20.76 7.86 -19.38
N TYR A 54 -20.11 8.96 -19.70
CA TYR A 54 -18.69 9.00 -20.00
C TYR A 54 -18.06 10.36 -19.65
N LEU A 55 -16.75 10.39 -19.55
CA LEU A 55 -15.93 11.61 -19.49
C LEU A 55 -14.96 11.56 -20.68
N SER A 56 -14.97 12.64 -21.48
CA SER A 56 -14.03 12.79 -22.60
C SER A 56 -12.64 13.14 -22.06
N SER A 57 -11.66 12.26 -22.24
CA SER A 57 -10.29 12.53 -21.83
C SER A 57 -9.67 13.74 -22.55
N LYS A 58 -10.13 14.10 -23.76
CA LYS A 58 -9.66 15.28 -24.48
C LYS A 58 -10.10 16.59 -23.82
N GLU A 59 -11.31 16.62 -23.27
CA GLU A 59 -11.91 17.82 -22.67
C GLU A 59 -11.57 17.96 -21.20
N GLU A 60 -11.39 16.84 -20.52
CA GLU A 60 -11.18 16.78 -19.08
C GLU A 60 -9.71 16.53 -18.68
N ILE A 61 -8.80 16.49 -19.65
CA ILE A 61 -7.38 16.30 -19.35
C ILE A 61 -6.80 17.52 -18.62
N VAL A 62 -6.11 17.25 -17.53
CA VAL A 62 -5.35 18.24 -16.79
C VAL A 62 -3.98 17.68 -16.44
N GLN A 63 -2.96 18.50 -16.58
CA GLN A 63 -1.62 18.14 -16.19
C GLN A 63 -1.37 18.50 -14.72
N ARG A 64 -1.02 17.54 -13.90
CA ARG A 64 -0.69 17.74 -12.49
C ARG A 64 0.75 17.36 -12.20
N ALA A 65 1.45 18.24 -11.50
CA ALA A 65 2.78 17.95 -10.96
C ALA A 65 2.63 17.35 -9.56
N SER A 66 3.33 16.27 -9.31
CA SER A 66 3.43 15.63 -7.98
C SER A 66 4.87 15.56 -7.55
N LEU A 67 5.15 15.95 -6.32
CA LEU A 67 6.45 15.76 -5.69
C LEU A 67 6.45 14.39 -5.01
N LEU A 68 7.40 13.55 -5.37
CA LEU A 68 7.50 12.16 -4.92
C LEU A 68 8.85 11.91 -4.26
N LEU A 69 8.88 10.99 -3.31
CA LEU A 69 10.14 10.41 -2.84
C LEU A 69 10.67 9.45 -3.91
N SER A 70 11.97 9.51 -4.18
CA SER A 70 12.64 8.61 -5.13
C SER A 70 13.64 7.72 -4.43
N ASP A 71 13.80 6.50 -4.96
CA ASP A 71 14.77 5.51 -4.48
C ASP A 71 14.66 5.24 -2.96
N VAL A 72 13.43 5.04 -2.49
CA VAL A 72 13.17 4.79 -1.07
C VAL A 72 13.39 3.33 -0.70
N GLU A 73 13.98 3.13 0.48
CA GLU A 73 14.19 1.81 1.06
C GLU A 73 14.02 1.90 2.58
N TYR A 74 13.16 1.01 3.12
CA TYR A 74 12.83 0.99 4.55
C TYR A 74 12.96 -0.43 5.09
N VAL A 75 13.43 -0.54 6.34
CA VAL A 75 13.23 -1.74 7.14
C VAL A 75 12.13 -1.46 8.14
N ILE A 76 11.13 -2.33 8.19
CA ILE A 76 9.98 -2.21 9.08
C ILE A 76 10.06 -3.33 10.12
N GLU A 77 10.25 -2.95 11.38
CA GLU A 77 10.11 -3.82 12.52
C GLU A 77 8.66 -3.79 12.98
N ALA A 78 8.02 -4.96 13.02
CA ALA A 78 6.61 -5.06 13.35
C ALA A 78 6.30 -6.39 14.04
N HIS A 79 5.32 -6.37 14.91
CA HIS A 79 4.70 -7.56 15.47
C HIS A 79 3.20 -7.58 15.18
N PHE A 80 2.53 -8.64 15.57
CA PHE A 80 1.07 -8.71 15.50
C PHE A 80 0.48 -9.10 16.83
N GLU A 81 -0.71 -8.63 17.09
CA GLU A 81 -1.53 -8.97 18.25
C GLU A 81 -2.74 -9.78 17.82
N MET A 82 -3.17 -10.71 18.67
CA MET A 82 -4.43 -11.44 18.48
C MET A 82 -5.60 -10.50 18.80
N THR A 83 -6.66 -10.55 18.01
CA THR A 83 -7.89 -9.78 18.22
C THR A 83 -9.01 -10.67 18.76
N GLU A 84 -10.07 -10.06 19.29
CA GLU A 84 -11.27 -10.77 19.74
C GLU A 84 -12.01 -11.53 18.61
N LYS A 85 -11.68 -11.22 17.35
CA LYS A 85 -12.24 -11.90 16.16
C LYS A 85 -11.48 -13.15 15.77
N ALA A 86 -10.50 -13.58 16.56
CA ALA A 86 -9.79 -14.83 16.35
C ALA A 86 -10.74 -16.02 16.60
N ASN A 87 -10.72 -17.01 15.71
CA ASN A 87 -11.47 -18.24 15.86
C ASN A 87 -10.75 -19.19 16.82
N GLU A 88 -11.45 -20.21 17.31
CA GLU A 88 -10.88 -21.23 18.21
C GLU A 88 -9.66 -21.97 17.64
N THR A 89 -9.59 -22.07 16.32
CA THR A 89 -8.47 -22.71 15.59
C THR A 89 -7.31 -21.77 15.31
N ASP A 90 -7.46 -20.47 15.60
CA ASP A 90 -6.42 -19.45 15.37
C ASP A 90 -5.48 -19.39 16.57
N ASN A 91 -4.20 -19.36 16.28
CA ASN A 91 -3.18 -19.19 17.29
C ASN A 91 -1.97 -18.42 16.72
N PRO A 92 -1.16 -17.78 17.59
CA PRO A 92 -0.02 -16.97 17.15
C PRO A 92 1.00 -17.77 16.33
N GLY A 93 1.24 -19.03 16.61
CA GLY A 93 2.16 -19.90 15.87
C GLY A 93 1.73 -20.05 14.42
N LYS A 94 0.45 -20.37 14.19
CA LYS A 94 -0.14 -20.50 12.86
C LYS A 94 0.05 -19.21 12.03
N PHE A 95 -0.23 -18.05 12.61
CA PHE A 95 -0.07 -16.79 11.92
C PHE A 95 1.39 -16.46 11.62
N LYS A 96 2.28 -16.68 12.60
CA LYS A 96 3.73 -16.53 12.42
C LYS A 96 4.24 -17.38 11.26
N ASP A 97 3.87 -18.65 11.20
CA ASP A 97 4.32 -19.57 10.13
C ASP A 97 3.81 -19.15 8.75
N ILE A 98 2.57 -18.69 8.65
CA ILE A 98 2.01 -18.17 7.40
C ILE A 98 2.76 -16.91 6.95
N ILE A 99 2.96 -15.96 7.86
CA ILE A 99 3.66 -14.69 7.60
C ILE A 99 5.09 -14.97 7.12
N MET A 100 5.85 -15.77 7.88
CA MET A 100 7.24 -16.10 7.56
C MET A 100 7.36 -16.81 6.21
N ARG A 101 6.46 -17.73 5.91
CA ARG A 101 6.43 -18.40 4.61
C ARG A 101 6.15 -17.44 3.46
N ARG A 102 5.24 -16.47 3.64
CA ARG A 102 4.94 -15.45 2.63
C ARG A 102 6.11 -14.50 2.42
N LEU A 103 6.71 -14.00 3.48
CA LEU A 103 7.87 -13.13 3.42
C LEU A 103 9.05 -13.79 2.68
N LYS A 104 9.38 -15.04 3.04
CA LYS A 104 10.45 -15.82 2.38
C LYS A 104 10.21 -16.08 0.88
N ARG A 105 8.95 -16.14 0.46
CA ARG A 105 8.57 -16.40 -0.94
C ARG A 105 8.24 -15.14 -1.73
N GLY A 106 8.25 -13.96 -1.11
CA GLY A 106 7.77 -12.74 -1.75
C GLY A 106 6.26 -12.79 -2.09
N ALA A 107 5.48 -13.62 -1.37
CA ALA A 107 4.06 -13.81 -1.65
C ALA A 107 3.21 -12.79 -0.88
N CYS A 108 2.27 -12.17 -1.56
CA CYS A 108 1.34 -11.18 -0.99
C CYS A 108 -0.09 -11.43 -1.47
N TYR A 109 -1.05 -10.95 -0.71
CA TYR A 109 -2.46 -10.95 -1.12
C TYR A 109 -2.72 -9.91 -2.22
N SER A 110 -2.16 -8.73 -2.04
CA SER A 110 -2.12 -7.67 -3.04
C SER A 110 -0.74 -7.04 -3.04
N MET A 111 -0.30 -6.55 -4.21
CA MET A 111 1.00 -5.90 -4.30
C MET A 111 1.08 -4.71 -3.33
N PRO A 112 2.03 -4.68 -2.39
CA PRO A 112 2.27 -3.51 -1.56
C PRO A 112 2.64 -2.29 -2.40
N TYR A 113 2.35 -1.09 -1.91
CA TYR A 113 2.70 0.14 -2.60
C TYR A 113 2.95 1.28 -1.62
N PHE A 114 3.72 2.27 -2.05
CA PHE A 114 4.02 3.47 -1.30
C PHE A 114 3.15 4.64 -1.76
N GLY A 115 2.15 5.01 -0.94
CA GLY A 115 1.24 6.12 -1.22
C GLY A 115 0.17 5.79 -2.26
N CYS A 116 0.54 5.63 -3.54
CA CYS A 116 -0.38 5.30 -4.63
C CYS A 116 -0.09 3.93 -5.22
N ARG A 117 -1.13 3.24 -5.70
CA ARG A 117 -1.01 1.90 -6.33
C ARG A 117 -0.09 1.86 -7.54
N GLU A 118 0.18 3.01 -8.15
CA GLU A 118 1.10 3.19 -9.27
C GLU A 118 2.57 3.02 -8.88
N PHE A 119 2.87 3.02 -7.58
CA PHE A 119 4.22 2.85 -7.04
C PHE A 119 4.32 1.55 -6.23
N PRO A 120 4.34 0.39 -6.92
CA PRO A 120 4.46 -0.89 -6.24
C PRO A 120 5.79 -0.96 -5.48
N ALA A 121 5.75 -1.58 -4.31
CA ALA A 121 6.90 -1.80 -3.46
C ALA A 121 7.28 -3.27 -3.46
N ASN A 122 8.52 -3.57 -3.74
CA ASN A 122 9.09 -4.89 -3.49
C ASN A 122 9.32 -5.05 -1.98
N PHE A 123 9.27 -6.28 -1.50
CA PHE A 123 9.54 -6.59 -0.10
C PHE A 123 10.23 -7.94 0.02
N GLU A 124 11.04 -8.07 1.05
CA GLU A 124 11.72 -9.30 1.43
C GLU A 124 11.88 -9.36 2.94
N LEU A 125 12.24 -10.53 3.45
CA LEU A 125 12.59 -10.69 4.85
C LEU A 125 14.00 -10.12 5.08
N CYS A 126 14.11 -9.12 5.95
CA CYS A 126 15.38 -8.52 6.31
C CYS A 126 16.06 -9.35 7.42
N ASN A 127 17.39 -9.50 7.33
CA ASN A 127 18.22 -10.06 8.40
C ASN A 127 18.66 -8.94 9.35
N GLU A 128 18.82 -9.24 10.64
CA GLU A 128 19.20 -8.25 11.66
C GLU A 128 20.51 -7.54 11.34
N GLU A 129 21.46 -8.21 10.68
CA GLU A 129 22.75 -7.65 10.27
C GLU A 129 22.64 -6.58 9.17
N GLU A 130 21.52 -6.53 8.46
CA GLU A 130 21.26 -5.59 7.36
C GLU A 130 20.53 -4.32 7.79
N ILE A 131 20.25 -4.17 9.09
CA ILE A 131 19.53 -3.02 9.64
C ILE A 131 20.49 -1.84 9.78
N HIS A 132 20.59 -1.05 8.73
CA HIS A 132 21.32 0.22 8.73
C HIS A 132 20.34 1.36 8.49
N THR A 133 20.64 2.53 9.02
CA THR A 133 19.91 3.76 8.75
C THR A 133 20.83 4.78 8.09
N ALA A 134 20.31 5.57 7.15
CA ALA A 134 21.01 6.67 6.55
C ALA A 134 21.12 7.90 7.49
N TYR A 135 20.41 7.86 8.60
CA TYR A 135 20.35 8.95 9.58
C TYR A 135 20.77 8.42 10.93
N GLU A 136 21.85 9.00 11.47
CA GLU A 136 22.23 8.80 12.86
C GLU A 136 21.20 9.49 13.77
N ARG A 137 20.95 8.91 14.94
CA ARG A 137 20.14 9.58 15.96
C ARG A 137 20.93 10.80 16.46
N CYS A 138 20.36 11.98 16.25
CA CYS A 138 20.79 13.16 17.02
C CYS A 138 20.36 13.06 18.48
#